data_c4fb436d062bd54d1463b91f3c453338
#
_entry.id   c4fb436d062bd54d1463b91f3c453338
#
_cell.length_a   1.000
_cell.length_b   1.000
_cell.length_c   1.000
_cell.angle_alpha   90.00
_cell.angle_beta   90.00
_cell.angle_gamma   90.00
#
_symmetry.space_group_name_H-M   'P 1'
#
loop_
_entity.id
_entity.type
_entity.pdbx_description
1 polymer ?
#
loop_
_entity_poly.entity_id
_entity_poly.type
_entity_poly.pdbx_seq_one_letter_code
_entity_poly.pdbx_strand_id
1 'polypeptide(L)'
;MSLWDVFKPAHDEAFAGESLLKVFTDLPRKGVALGAAGKLYSAGDCQRAIESGLDFVLIGRGAVVHADFPAQAMANPDFAMLELPVSRQHLADQGLGPKFIDYMASWKGFVAA
;
A
#
# COMPACT_ATOMS: atom_id res chain seq x y z
N MET A 1 -6.10 -8.21 -5.08
CA MET A 1 -6.84 -8.35 -3.81
C MET A 1 -6.49 -7.22 -2.85
N SER A 2 -7.39 -6.89 -1.91
CA SER A 2 -7.16 -5.87 -0.88
C SER A 2 -7.07 -6.55 0.48
N LEU A 3 -5.92 -6.44 1.14
CA LEU A 3 -5.64 -7.17 2.38
C LEU A 3 -5.57 -6.27 3.61
N TRP A 4 -5.77 -4.96 3.46
CA TRP A 4 -5.54 -3.95 4.50
C TRP A 4 -4.06 -3.85 4.92
N ASP A 5 -3.42 -4.99 5.20
CA ASP A 5 -2.00 -5.15 5.50
C ASP A 5 -1.52 -6.45 4.84
N VAL A 6 -0.68 -6.33 3.81
CA VAL A 6 -0.21 -7.50 3.06
C VAL A 6 0.71 -8.41 3.87
N PHE A 7 1.32 -7.90 4.93
CA PHE A 7 2.27 -8.64 5.76
C PHE A 7 1.68 -9.24 7.03
N LYS A 8 0.36 -9.10 7.21
CA LYS A 8 -0.29 -9.70 8.37
C LYS A 8 -0.33 -11.24 8.30
N PRO A 9 -0.34 -11.93 9.45
CA PRO A 9 -0.56 -13.38 9.47
C PRO A 9 -1.99 -13.74 9.06
N ALA A 10 -2.18 -14.97 8.63
CA ALA A 10 -3.49 -15.54 8.41
C ALA A 10 -4.24 -15.70 9.75
N HIS A 11 -5.54 -15.40 9.75
CA HIS A 11 -6.38 -15.54 10.96
C HIS A 11 -7.00 -16.91 11.12
N ASP A 12 -7.19 -17.64 10.02
CA ASP A 12 -7.81 -18.95 10.02
C ASP A 12 -6.91 -19.98 10.69
N GLU A 13 -7.47 -20.80 11.57
CA GLU A 13 -6.73 -21.83 12.29
C GLU A 13 -6.06 -22.85 11.36
N ALA A 14 -6.66 -23.12 10.22
CA ALA A 14 -6.11 -24.03 9.19
C ALA A 14 -4.78 -23.51 8.60
N PHE A 15 -4.50 -22.20 8.71
CA PHE A 15 -3.29 -21.56 8.21
C PHE A 15 -2.51 -20.84 9.32
N ALA A 16 -2.70 -21.27 10.56
CA ALA A 16 -2.04 -20.66 11.72
C ALA A 16 -0.51 -20.65 11.55
N GLY A 17 0.09 -19.48 11.77
CA GLY A 17 1.53 -19.27 11.63
C GLY A 17 2.00 -18.99 10.20
N GLU A 18 1.13 -19.05 9.19
CA GLU A 18 1.46 -18.67 7.82
C GLU A 18 1.22 -17.18 7.56
N SER A 19 2.01 -16.61 6.68
CA SER A 19 1.74 -15.29 6.11
C SER A 19 0.45 -15.34 5.27
N LEU A 20 -0.46 -14.38 5.47
CA LEU A 20 -1.66 -14.28 4.64
C LEU A 20 -1.32 -14.17 3.15
N LEU A 21 -0.29 -13.41 2.81
CA LEU A 21 0.17 -13.26 1.44
C LEU A 21 0.63 -14.59 0.85
N LYS A 22 1.36 -15.42 1.61
CA LYS A 22 1.80 -16.73 1.19
C LYS A 22 0.62 -17.67 0.88
N VAL A 23 -0.41 -17.67 1.72
CA VAL A 23 -1.62 -18.48 1.48
C VAL A 23 -2.22 -18.19 0.11
N PHE A 24 -2.31 -16.93 -0.29
CA PHE A 24 -2.86 -16.55 -1.59
C PHE A 24 -1.89 -16.77 -2.76
N THR A 25 -0.61 -16.51 -2.58
CA THR A 25 0.39 -16.71 -3.64
C THR A 25 0.64 -18.18 -3.97
N ASP A 26 0.42 -19.08 -3.02
CA ASP A 26 0.54 -20.53 -3.21
C ASP A 26 -0.65 -21.15 -3.97
N LEU A 27 -1.75 -20.43 -4.13
CA LEU A 27 -2.91 -20.93 -4.88
C LEU A 27 -2.58 -21.13 -6.37
N PRO A 28 -3.07 -22.21 -7.00
CA PRO A 28 -2.88 -22.43 -8.43
C PRO A 28 -3.66 -21.37 -9.22
N ARG A 29 -2.97 -20.55 -9.99
CA ARG A 29 -3.55 -19.41 -10.72
C ARG A 29 -3.70 -19.62 -12.21
N LYS A 30 -3.13 -20.69 -12.76
CA LYS A 30 -3.21 -21.04 -14.19
C LYS A 30 -2.83 -19.86 -15.12
N GLY A 31 -1.78 -19.11 -14.78
CA GLY A 31 -1.33 -17.96 -15.56
C GLY A 31 -2.03 -16.64 -15.26
N VAL A 32 -2.99 -16.61 -14.33
CA VAL A 32 -3.64 -15.35 -13.90
C VAL A 32 -2.71 -14.58 -12.98
N ALA A 33 -2.46 -13.32 -13.31
CA ALA A 33 -1.64 -12.43 -12.49
C ALA A 33 -2.35 -12.09 -11.17
N LEU A 34 -1.57 -12.03 -10.09
CA LEU A 34 -2.05 -11.69 -8.75
C LEU A 34 -1.41 -10.39 -8.26
N GLY A 35 -2.24 -9.43 -7.91
CA GLY A 35 -1.82 -8.20 -7.25
C GLY A 35 -2.49 -8.01 -5.90
N ALA A 36 -1.85 -7.27 -5.01
CA ALA A 36 -2.40 -6.96 -3.70
C ALA A 36 -2.13 -5.52 -3.28
N ALA A 37 -3.08 -5.00 -2.50
CA ALA A 37 -2.99 -3.73 -1.79
C ALA A 37 -3.04 -3.97 -0.28
N GLY A 38 -2.35 -3.14 0.48
CA GLY A 38 -2.44 -3.09 1.94
C GLY A 38 -1.15 -2.65 2.60
N LYS A 39 -1.12 -1.42 3.11
CA LYS A 39 0.00 -0.82 3.86
C LYS A 39 1.35 -0.91 3.15
N LEU A 40 1.37 -0.70 1.85
CA LEU A 40 2.61 -0.57 1.09
C LEU A 40 2.99 0.91 1.05
N TYR A 41 3.97 1.30 1.86
CA TYR A 41 4.31 2.69 2.12
C TYR A 41 5.74 3.05 1.73
N SER A 42 6.50 2.08 1.24
CA SER A 42 7.89 2.28 0.81
C SER A 42 8.25 1.42 -0.40
N ALA A 43 9.34 1.77 -1.05
CA ALA A 43 9.93 0.94 -2.10
C ALA A 43 10.29 -0.46 -1.56
N GLY A 44 10.82 -0.52 -0.33
CA GLY A 44 11.14 -1.79 0.33
C GLY A 44 9.92 -2.67 0.58
N ASP A 45 8.79 -2.08 0.99
CA ASP A 45 7.53 -2.83 1.15
C ASP A 45 7.08 -3.43 -0.19
N CYS A 46 7.12 -2.63 -1.26
CA CYS A 46 6.75 -3.09 -2.59
C CYS A 46 7.65 -4.22 -3.08
N GLN A 47 8.96 -4.06 -2.93
CA GLN A 47 9.95 -5.07 -3.29
C GLN A 47 9.69 -6.38 -2.54
N ARG A 48 9.51 -6.31 -1.23
CA ARG A 48 9.23 -7.48 -0.38
C ARG A 48 7.93 -8.18 -0.76
N ALA A 49 6.88 -7.42 -1.12
CA ALA A 49 5.61 -7.98 -1.57
C ALA A 49 5.75 -8.72 -2.91
N ILE A 50 6.49 -8.17 -3.86
CA ILE A 50 6.80 -8.82 -5.15
C ILE A 50 7.62 -10.09 -4.92
N GLU A 51 8.67 -10.04 -4.11
CA GLU A 51 9.49 -11.19 -3.76
C GLU A 51 8.71 -12.31 -3.07
N SER A 52 7.61 -11.97 -2.40
CA SER A 52 6.70 -12.93 -1.77
C SER A 52 5.78 -13.67 -2.77
N GLY A 53 5.85 -13.34 -4.07
CA GLY A 53 5.14 -14.05 -5.13
C GLY A 53 4.01 -13.27 -5.81
N LEU A 54 3.83 -11.97 -5.53
CA LEU A 54 2.93 -11.12 -6.27
C LEU A 54 3.52 -10.74 -7.65
N ASP A 55 2.66 -10.64 -8.64
CA ASP A 55 3.05 -10.17 -9.98
C ASP A 55 3.10 -8.64 -10.05
N PHE A 56 2.27 -7.97 -9.25
CA PHE A 56 2.24 -6.50 -9.13
C PHE A 56 1.66 -6.07 -7.78
N VAL A 57 1.87 -4.82 -7.42
CA VAL A 57 1.31 -4.21 -6.21
C VAL A 57 0.38 -3.06 -6.54
N LEU A 58 -0.55 -2.79 -5.63
CA LEU A 58 -1.52 -1.71 -5.73
C LEU A 58 -1.27 -0.75 -4.56
N ILE A 59 -1.04 0.52 -4.89
CA ILE A 59 -0.73 1.54 -3.91
C ILE A 59 -1.97 2.42 -3.68
N GLY A 60 -2.48 2.41 -2.45
CA GLY A 60 -3.59 3.26 -2.04
C GLY A 60 -3.12 4.55 -1.36
N ARG A 61 -3.02 4.54 -0.04
CA ARG A 61 -2.66 5.74 0.76
C ARG A 61 -1.33 6.34 0.36
N GLY A 62 -0.34 5.53 0.02
CA GLY A 62 0.94 6.02 -0.46
C GLY A 62 0.82 6.91 -1.70
N ALA A 63 -0.08 6.57 -2.64
CA ALA A 63 -0.34 7.37 -3.83
C ALA A 63 -1.19 8.62 -3.56
N VAL A 64 -1.97 8.63 -2.48
CA VAL A 64 -2.67 9.84 -2.01
C VAL A 64 -1.67 10.84 -1.44
N VAL A 65 -0.66 10.36 -0.71
CA VAL A 65 0.39 11.21 -0.12
C VAL A 65 1.43 11.62 -1.16
N HIS A 66 1.73 10.77 -2.14
CA HIS A 66 2.68 11.03 -3.22
C HIS A 66 2.08 10.57 -4.56
N ALA A 67 1.63 11.51 -5.37
CA ALA A 67 1.01 11.21 -6.67
C ALA A 67 1.93 10.43 -7.62
N ASP A 68 3.23 10.60 -7.47
CA ASP A 68 4.29 9.95 -8.23
C ASP A 68 4.97 8.79 -7.46
N PHE A 69 4.30 8.21 -6.46
CA PHE A 69 4.84 7.14 -5.62
C PHE A 69 5.57 6.04 -6.44
N PRO A 70 4.98 5.48 -7.52
CA PRO A 70 5.68 4.44 -8.28
C PRO A 70 7.00 4.92 -8.88
N ALA A 71 7.04 6.14 -9.41
CA ALA A 71 8.25 6.71 -10.00
C ALA A 71 9.35 6.90 -8.95
N GLN A 72 9.00 7.42 -7.78
CA GLN A 72 9.95 7.59 -6.67
C GLN A 72 10.46 6.23 -6.13
N ALA A 73 9.56 5.26 -5.96
CA ALA A 73 9.93 3.93 -5.49
C ALA A 73 10.84 3.19 -6.47
N MET A 74 10.64 3.35 -7.77
CA MET A 74 11.49 2.77 -8.79
C MET A 74 12.86 3.46 -8.91
N ALA A 75 12.90 4.76 -8.68
CA ALA A 75 14.14 5.54 -8.75
C ALA A 75 15.03 5.42 -7.51
N ASN A 76 14.45 5.15 -6.35
CA ASN A 76 15.15 5.11 -5.07
C ASN A 76 14.66 3.94 -4.20
N PRO A 77 15.49 2.91 -3.99
CA PRO A 77 15.11 1.76 -3.16
C PRO A 77 14.89 2.12 -1.68
N ASP A 78 15.37 3.27 -1.22
CA ASP A 78 15.18 3.77 0.14
C ASP A 78 13.97 4.71 0.28
N PHE A 79 13.21 4.91 -0.83
CA PHE A 79 12.03 5.78 -0.80
C PHE A 79 10.98 5.23 0.18
N ALA A 80 10.48 6.13 1.03
CA ALA A 80 9.32 5.89 1.86
C ALA A 80 8.39 7.11 1.82
N MET A 81 7.09 6.87 1.90
CA MET A 81 6.13 7.97 1.96
C MET A 81 6.34 8.80 3.22
N LEU A 82 5.92 10.05 3.19
CA LEU A 82 5.92 10.92 4.37
C LEU A 82 5.12 10.29 5.50
N GLU A 83 5.59 10.50 6.73
CA GLU A 83 4.85 10.12 7.93
C GLU A 83 3.54 10.90 8.04
N LEU A 84 2.51 10.22 8.48
CA LEU A 84 1.21 10.84 8.76
C LEU A 84 1.20 11.47 10.16
N PRO A 85 0.45 12.56 10.36
CA PRO A 85 -0.42 13.23 9.40
C PRO A 85 0.34 14.17 8.44
N VAL A 86 -0.15 14.31 7.22
CA VAL A 86 0.34 15.31 6.26
C VAL A 86 -0.54 16.56 6.23
N SER A 87 0.00 17.69 5.78
CA SER A 87 -0.78 18.92 5.69
C SER A 87 -1.77 18.91 4.53
N ARG A 88 -2.85 19.71 4.65
CA ARG A 88 -3.81 19.92 3.56
C ARG A 88 -3.13 20.52 2.32
N GLN A 89 -2.15 21.42 2.54
CA GLN A 89 -1.39 22.02 1.44
C GLN A 89 -0.58 20.97 0.69
N HIS A 90 0.09 20.06 1.41
CA HIS A 90 0.82 18.97 0.77
C HIS A 90 -0.11 18.15 -0.16
N LEU A 91 -1.31 17.79 0.30
CA LEU A 91 -2.27 17.03 -0.52
C LEU A 91 -2.76 17.84 -1.73
N ALA A 92 -2.96 19.14 -1.59
CA ALA A 92 -3.30 20.01 -2.72
C ALA A 92 -2.15 20.07 -3.75
N ASP A 93 -0.91 20.12 -3.30
CA ASP A 93 0.28 20.10 -4.16
C ASP A 93 0.43 18.76 -4.89
N GLN A 94 -0.11 17.67 -4.33
CA GLN A 94 -0.22 16.37 -5.00
C GLN A 94 -1.40 16.31 -6.01
N GLY A 95 -2.13 17.38 -6.18
CA GLY A 95 -3.23 17.48 -7.16
C GLY A 95 -4.60 17.04 -6.62
N LEU A 96 -4.75 16.83 -5.30
CA LEU A 96 -6.04 16.47 -4.73
C LEU A 96 -6.96 17.68 -4.64
N GLY A 97 -8.20 17.50 -5.10
CA GLY A 97 -9.25 18.52 -4.99
C GLY A 97 -9.73 18.71 -3.54
N PRO A 98 -10.29 19.91 -3.21
CA PRO A 98 -10.68 20.26 -1.83
C PRO A 98 -11.63 19.25 -1.18
N LYS A 99 -12.63 18.78 -1.90
CA LYS A 99 -13.60 17.79 -1.38
C LYS A 99 -12.95 16.46 -1.01
N PHE A 100 -11.94 16.02 -1.78
CA PHE A 100 -11.23 14.80 -1.47
C PHE A 100 -10.29 14.99 -0.27
N ILE A 101 -9.67 16.17 -0.15
CA ILE A 101 -8.88 16.53 1.03
C ILE A 101 -9.77 16.54 2.29
N ASP A 102 -10.99 17.08 2.22
CA ASP A 102 -11.96 17.03 3.32
C ASP A 102 -12.33 15.60 3.69
N TYR A 103 -12.54 14.74 2.71
CA TYR A 103 -12.78 13.32 2.93
C TYR A 103 -11.57 12.65 3.63
N MET A 104 -10.36 12.91 3.18
CA MET A 104 -9.15 12.36 3.82
C MET A 104 -8.97 12.90 5.25
N ALA A 105 -9.38 14.14 5.52
CA ALA A 105 -9.33 14.74 6.85
C ALA A 105 -10.31 14.08 7.85
N SER A 106 -11.34 13.38 7.36
CA SER A 106 -12.22 12.59 8.21
C SER A 106 -11.56 11.30 8.73
N TRP A 107 -10.44 10.90 8.15
CA TRP A 107 -9.66 9.75 8.58
C TRP A 107 -8.72 10.16 9.69
N LYS A 108 -8.95 9.61 10.88
CA LYS A 108 -8.16 9.96 12.07
C LYS A 108 -6.65 9.80 11.80
N GLY A 109 -5.92 10.90 11.99
CA GLY A 109 -4.45 10.90 11.88
C GLY A 109 -3.91 10.90 10.45
N PHE A 110 -4.77 11.13 9.42
CA PHE A 110 -4.28 11.21 8.04
C PHE A 110 -3.88 12.62 7.64
N VAL A 111 -4.70 13.61 7.98
CA VAL A 111 -4.44 15.02 7.67
C VAL A 111 -4.24 15.78 8.96
N ALA A 112 -3.23 16.64 8.98
CA ALA A 112 -2.94 17.51 10.12
C ALA A 112 -4.08 18.50 10.37
N ALA A 113 -4.33 18.75 11.64
CA ALA A 113 -5.36 19.69 12.08
C ALA A 113 -5.05 21.14 11.63
#